data_05b188c100cf3722705568675c7ec578
#
_entry.id   05b188c100cf3722705568675c7ec578
#
_cell.length_a   1.000
_cell.length_b   1.000
_cell.length_c   1.000
_cell.angle_alpha   90.00
_cell.angle_beta   90.00
_cell.angle_gamma   90.00
#
_symmetry.space_group_name_H-M   'P 1'
#
loop_
_entity.id
_entity.type
_entity.pdbx_description
1 polymer ?
#
loop_
_entity_poly.entity_id
_entity_poly.type
_entity_poly.pdbx_seq_one_letter_code
_entity_poly.pdbx_strand_id
1 'polypeptide(L)'
;MSDQELVIRDLHAVPLAAPEKEILSGIDLIIRKGEVHAVMGPNGSGKTTLAYVLMGHPAYKVTKGTVTFKGRDILGLTPDKRARLGLFLAFQYPTAIPGLSVASFLRTAVNARRRPIDAGDGEIDPSDLTRNAMTMGDFRKLMREKMALLKLDDRFAARYVNDGFSGGEKKRLEMLQMAVLEPEFAILDETDSGLDIDALRVVAEGVNAQLSPDLGVLVITHYQRLLNYIKPDVVHVLARGRILETGGRDLALRLEEEGYGPILRGAGYEEDLAHDLPEADAESVLAGATH
;
A
#
# COMPACT_ATOMS: atom_id res chain seq x y z
N MET A 1 -23.66 8.05 -0.66
CA MET A 1 -22.24 7.68 -0.54
C MET A 1 -21.64 7.89 -1.91
N SER A 2 -20.57 8.65 -2.04
CA SER A 2 -20.02 8.97 -3.36
C SER A 2 -19.26 7.76 -3.90
N ASP A 3 -19.39 7.50 -5.21
CA ASP A 3 -18.62 6.44 -5.91
C ASP A 3 -17.10 6.72 -5.96
N GLN A 4 -16.65 7.73 -5.23
CA GLN A 4 -15.28 8.26 -5.28
C GLN A 4 -14.49 8.07 -3.99
N GLU A 5 -14.97 7.23 -3.06
CA GLU A 5 -14.38 7.11 -1.72
C GLU A 5 -14.08 5.66 -1.36
N LEU A 6 -12.96 5.46 -0.64
CA LEU A 6 -12.73 4.33 0.24
C LEU A 6 -13.14 4.75 1.65
N VAL A 7 -14.12 4.07 2.23
CA VAL A 7 -14.64 4.37 3.57
C VAL A 7 -14.43 3.18 4.48
N ILE A 8 -13.73 3.40 5.56
CA ILE A 8 -13.47 2.43 6.64
C ILE A 8 -14.18 2.94 7.88
N ARG A 9 -14.96 2.07 8.53
CA ARG A 9 -15.69 2.39 9.77
C ARG A 9 -15.51 1.32 10.81
N ASP A 10 -15.01 1.73 11.97
CA ASP A 10 -14.86 0.92 13.17
C ASP A 10 -14.23 -0.45 12.85
N LEU A 11 -13.14 -0.46 12.05
CA LEU A 11 -12.51 -1.66 11.54
C LEU A 11 -11.66 -2.33 12.60
N HIS A 12 -12.00 -3.57 12.93
CA HIS A 12 -11.26 -4.44 13.83
C HIS A 12 -10.77 -5.68 13.08
N ALA A 13 -9.54 -6.10 13.34
CA ALA A 13 -8.98 -7.28 12.71
C ALA A 13 -7.98 -8.02 13.58
N VAL A 14 -7.96 -9.34 13.42
CA VAL A 14 -7.06 -10.28 14.10
C VAL A 14 -6.30 -11.11 13.06
N PRO A 15 -5.06 -11.56 13.35
CA PRO A 15 -4.40 -12.57 12.55
C PRO A 15 -5.07 -13.94 12.81
N LEU A 16 -5.23 -14.75 11.76
CA LEU A 16 -5.80 -16.11 11.92
C LEU A 16 -4.90 -17.03 12.78
N ALA A 17 -3.59 -16.79 12.78
CA ALA A 17 -2.64 -17.55 13.58
C ALA A 17 -2.69 -17.22 15.09
N ALA A 18 -3.26 -16.05 15.47
CA ALA A 18 -3.39 -15.60 16.86
C ALA A 18 -4.69 -14.79 17.02
N PRO A 19 -5.86 -15.45 17.00
CA PRO A 19 -7.17 -14.79 16.98
C PRO A 19 -7.49 -13.98 18.25
N GLU A 20 -6.78 -14.27 19.35
CA GLU A 20 -6.88 -13.54 20.61
C GLU A 20 -6.16 -12.19 20.59
N LYS A 21 -5.27 -11.95 19.60
CA LYS A 21 -4.48 -10.73 19.48
C LYS A 21 -5.12 -9.79 18.48
N GLU A 22 -5.91 -8.85 18.94
CA GLU A 22 -6.45 -7.80 18.08
C GLU A 22 -5.33 -6.83 17.65
N ILE A 23 -5.17 -6.64 16.32
CA ILE A 23 -4.14 -5.73 15.77
C ILE A 23 -4.78 -4.43 15.30
N LEU A 24 -5.96 -4.48 14.69
CA LEU A 24 -6.72 -3.28 14.38
C LEU A 24 -7.90 -3.20 15.33
N SER A 25 -8.08 -2.06 16.01
CA SER A 25 -8.96 -1.90 17.18
C SER A 25 -9.90 -0.70 17.02
N GLY A 26 -10.56 -0.59 15.86
CA GLY A 26 -11.50 0.49 15.57
C GLY A 26 -10.90 1.59 14.71
N ILE A 27 -10.51 1.26 13.47
CA ILE A 27 -10.02 2.23 12.49
C ILE A 27 -11.20 2.90 11.79
N ASP A 28 -11.21 4.23 11.82
CA ASP A 28 -12.07 5.09 11.01
C ASP A 28 -11.23 5.89 10.04
N LEU A 29 -11.47 5.74 8.72
CA LEU A 29 -10.72 6.42 7.69
C LEU A 29 -11.58 6.62 6.44
N ILE A 30 -11.51 7.80 5.84
CA ILE A 30 -12.13 8.09 4.55
C ILE A 30 -11.06 8.69 3.66
N ILE A 31 -10.88 8.11 2.47
CA ILE A 31 -9.95 8.63 1.46
C ILE A 31 -10.73 8.79 0.16
N ARG A 32 -10.66 9.99 -0.44
CA ARG A 32 -11.30 10.28 -1.71
C ARG A 32 -10.34 10.13 -2.87
N LYS A 33 -10.88 9.94 -4.05
CA LYS A 33 -10.10 10.06 -5.28
C LYS A 33 -9.47 11.46 -5.35
N GLY A 34 -8.25 11.51 -5.84
CA GLY A 34 -7.45 12.73 -5.91
C GLY A 34 -6.76 13.11 -4.61
N GLU A 35 -7.06 12.46 -3.48
CA GLU A 35 -6.38 12.70 -2.21
C GLU A 35 -5.22 11.74 -1.99
N VAL A 36 -4.15 12.24 -1.39
CA VAL A 36 -3.01 11.47 -0.90
C VAL A 36 -3.03 11.51 0.62
N HIS A 37 -3.29 10.36 1.23
CA HIS A 37 -3.23 10.20 2.68
C HIS A 37 -1.96 9.46 3.08
N ALA A 38 -1.36 9.84 4.19
CA ALA A 38 -0.24 9.12 4.80
C ALA A 38 -0.68 8.50 6.14
N VAL A 39 -0.33 7.24 6.36
CA VAL A 39 -0.42 6.59 7.69
C VAL A 39 0.99 6.39 8.21
N MET A 40 1.28 7.05 9.29
CA MET A 40 2.54 6.98 10.02
C MET A 40 2.31 6.34 11.40
N GLY A 41 3.36 5.84 12.02
CA GLY A 41 3.28 5.28 13.37
C GLY A 41 4.45 4.34 13.67
N PRO A 42 4.67 4.00 14.95
CA PRO A 42 5.74 3.12 15.38
C PRO A 42 5.62 1.71 14.79
N ASN A 43 6.70 0.94 14.88
CA ASN A 43 6.70 -0.44 14.47
C ASN A 43 5.68 -1.25 15.29
N GLY A 44 4.98 -2.18 14.64
CA GLY A 44 3.93 -2.97 15.30
C GLY A 44 2.61 -2.24 15.53
N SER A 45 2.44 -1.00 15.07
CA SER A 45 1.19 -0.23 15.24
C SER A 45 -0.01 -0.76 14.45
N GLY A 46 0.21 -1.64 13.45
CA GLY A 46 -0.84 -2.21 12.59
C GLY A 46 -0.90 -1.66 11.17
N LYS A 47 0.08 -0.86 10.72
CA LYS A 47 0.09 -0.23 9.38
C LYS A 47 0.00 -1.25 8.24
N THR A 48 0.93 -2.20 8.19
CA THR A 48 0.93 -3.29 7.18
C THR A 48 -0.30 -4.18 7.32
N THR A 49 -0.79 -4.40 8.56
CA THR A 49 -2.04 -5.13 8.77
C THR A 49 -3.22 -4.41 8.14
N LEU A 50 -3.30 -3.09 8.26
CA LEU A 50 -4.32 -2.28 7.60
C LEU A 50 -4.27 -2.48 6.07
N ALA A 51 -3.09 -2.37 5.45
CA ALA A 51 -2.92 -2.60 4.02
C ALA A 51 -3.40 -4.00 3.59
N TYR A 52 -3.00 -5.02 4.33
CA TYR A 52 -3.36 -6.42 4.03
C TYR A 52 -4.86 -6.69 4.22
N VAL A 53 -5.47 -6.16 5.27
CA VAL A 53 -6.90 -6.28 5.51
C VAL A 53 -7.70 -5.59 4.38
N LEU A 54 -7.27 -4.40 3.94
CA LEU A 54 -7.91 -3.70 2.83
C LEU A 54 -7.81 -4.47 1.51
N MET A 55 -6.71 -5.21 1.30
CA MET A 55 -6.54 -6.06 0.12
C MET A 55 -7.15 -7.46 0.27
N GLY A 56 -7.69 -7.82 1.46
CA GLY A 56 -8.32 -9.11 1.70
C GLY A 56 -7.33 -10.26 1.86
N HIS A 57 -6.15 -9.99 2.43
CA HIS A 57 -5.14 -11.01 2.66
C HIS A 57 -5.66 -12.12 3.58
N PRO A 58 -5.55 -13.41 3.20
CA PRO A 58 -6.19 -14.53 3.90
C PRO A 58 -5.64 -14.79 5.31
N ALA A 59 -4.48 -14.24 5.68
CA ALA A 59 -3.92 -14.39 7.01
C ALA A 59 -4.66 -13.57 8.09
N TYR A 60 -5.58 -12.69 7.71
CA TYR A 60 -6.30 -11.82 8.64
C TYR A 60 -7.81 -12.01 8.54
N LYS A 61 -8.48 -11.85 9.69
CA LYS A 61 -9.93 -11.88 9.79
C LYS A 61 -10.43 -10.55 10.35
N VAL A 62 -11.35 -9.92 9.64
CA VAL A 62 -12.12 -8.80 10.17
C VAL A 62 -13.16 -9.34 11.16
N THR A 63 -13.16 -8.78 12.37
CA THR A 63 -14.06 -9.18 13.46
C THR A 63 -15.21 -8.21 13.64
N LYS A 64 -15.02 -6.94 13.27
CA LYS A 64 -16.02 -5.88 13.38
C LYS A 64 -15.72 -4.76 12.38
N GLY A 65 -16.73 -3.96 12.07
CA GLY A 65 -16.61 -2.79 11.20
C GLY A 65 -16.98 -3.07 9.74
N THR A 66 -16.82 -2.05 8.91
CA THR A 66 -17.14 -2.09 7.48
C THR A 66 -16.06 -1.42 6.66
N VAL A 67 -15.85 -1.94 5.45
CA VAL A 67 -15.00 -1.29 4.44
C VAL A 67 -15.78 -1.24 3.14
N THR A 68 -16.05 -0.03 2.66
CA THR A 68 -16.75 0.17 1.39
C THR A 68 -15.84 0.90 0.41
N PHE A 69 -15.84 0.44 -0.82
CA PHE A 69 -15.17 1.08 -1.94
C PHE A 69 -16.15 1.22 -3.11
N LYS A 70 -16.30 2.44 -3.63
CA LYS A 70 -17.30 2.76 -4.68
C LYS A 70 -18.73 2.36 -4.24
N GLY A 71 -19.06 2.61 -2.95
CA GLY A 71 -20.36 2.25 -2.38
C GLY A 71 -20.59 0.76 -2.15
N ARG A 72 -19.66 -0.12 -2.53
CA ARG A 72 -19.74 -1.58 -2.37
C ARG A 72 -18.95 -2.05 -1.16
N ASP A 73 -19.53 -2.91 -0.34
CA ASP A 73 -18.78 -3.63 0.71
C ASP A 73 -17.75 -4.56 0.05
N ILE A 74 -16.49 -4.43 0.47
CA ILE A 74 -15.39 -5.22 -0.07
C ILE A 74 -14.91 -6.33 0.87
N LEU A 75 -15.42 -6.42 2.11
CA LEU A 75 -14.92 -7.39 3.09
C LEU A 75 -15.14 -8.83 2.66
N GLY A 76 -16.26 -9.10 1.96
CA GLY A 76 -16.55 -10.43 1.40
C GLY A 76 -15.84 -10.75 0.08
N LEU A 77 -15.06 -9.81 -0.49
CA LEU A 77 -14.40 -10.00 -1.77
C LEU A 77 -12.99 -10.57 -1.61
N THR A 78 -12.63 -11.51 -2.48
CA THR A 78 -11.26 -12.03 -2.61
C THR A 78 -10.28 -10.95 -3.11
N PRO A 79 -8.95 -11.10 -2.88
CA PRO A 79 -7.97 -10.09 -3.31
C PRO A 79 -8.03 -9.76 -4.80
N ASP A 80 -8.23 -10.76 -5.66
CA ASP A 80 -8.35 -10.57 -7.11
C ASP A 80 -9.61 -9.77 -7.50
N LYS A 81 -10.74 -9.97 -6.79
CA LYS A 81 -11.96 -9.20 -6.99
C LYS A 81 -11.78 -7.74 -6.55
N ARG A 82 -11.06 -7.51 -5.44
CA ARG A 82 -10.70 -6.15 -4.99
C ARG A 82 -9.78 -5.46 -6.01
N ALA A 83 -8.78 -6.17 -6.54
CA ALA A 83 -7.92 -5.64 -7.60
C ALA A 83 -8.71 -5.31 -8.89
N ARG A 84 -9.69 -6.14 -9.27
CA ARG A 84 -10.60 -5.85 -10.40
C ARG A 84 -11.49 -4.64 -10.15
N LEU A 85 -11.88 -4.37 -8.91
CA LEU A 85 -12.59 -3.15 -8.51
C LEU A 85 -11.75 -1.88 -8.72
N GLY A 86 -10.43 -2.01 -8.73
CA GLY A 86 -9.51 -0.90 -8.88
C GLY A 86 -8.63 -0.62 -7.68
N LEU A 87 -8.57 -1.53 -6.67
CA LEU A 87 -7.59 -1.44 -5.60
C LEU A 87 -6.25 -2.01 -6.05
N PHE A 88 -5.16 -1.40 -5.56
CA PHE A 88 -3.78 -1.83 -5.81
C PHE A 88 -2.98 -1.79 -4.50
N LEU A 89 -2.06 -2.73 -4.33
CA LEU A 89 -1.11 -2.75 -3.22
C LEU A 89 0.30 -2.90 -3.76
N ALA A 90 1.16 -1.93 -3.45
CA ALA A 90 2.61 -2.09 -3.51
C ALA A 90 3.07 -2.70 -2.19
N PHE A 91 3.71 -3.87 -2.27
CA PHE A 91 4.11 -4.64 -1.10
C PHE A 91 5.41 -4.12 -0.48
N GLN A 92 5.57 -4.25 0.82
CA GLN A 92 6.86 -4.01 1.48
C GLN A 92 7.95 -4.92 0.90
N TYR A 93 7.66 -6.21 0.75
CA TYR A 93 8.58 -7.23 0.21
C TYR A 93 7.96 -7.98 -0.98
N PRO A 94 8.10 -7.47 -2.21
CA PRO A 94 7.54 -8.14 -3.38
C PRO A 94 8.25 -9.46 -3.68
N THR A 95 7.45 -10.52 -3.89
CA THR A 95 7.93 -11.89 -4.12
C THR A 95 8.43 -12.06 -5.56
N ALA A 96 9.51 -12.86 -5.74
CA ALA A 96 9.98 -13.26 -7.05
C ALA A 96 9.10 -14.37 -7.64
N ILE A 97 8.89 -14.32 -8.97
CA ILE A 97 8.20 -15.36 -9.73
C ILE A 97 9.13 -15.81 -10.87
N PRO A 98 10.02 -16.79 -10.61
CA PRO A 98 10.93 -17.28 -11.62
C PRO A 98 10.20 -17.85 -12.84
N GLY A 99 10.73 -17.61 -14.03
CA GLY A 99 10.15 -18.11 -15.29
C GLY A 99 8.98 -17.30 -15.85
N LEU A 100 8.38 -16.39 -15.08
CA LEU A 100 7.32 -15.52 -15.55
C LEU A 100 7.87 -14.13 -15.89
N SER A 101 7.86 -13.74 -17.17
CA SER A 101 8.33 -12.42 -17.58
C SER A 101 7.40 -11.30 -17.11
N VAL A 102 7.99 -10.13 -16.84
CA VAL A 102 7.23 -8.90 -16.47
C VAL A 102 6.13 -8.60 -17.48
N ALA A 103 6.43 -8.68 -18.79
CA ALA A 103 5.44 -8.45 -19.83
C ALA A 103 4.28 -9.46 -19.79
N SER A 104 4.56 -10.75 -19.61
CA SER A 104 3.52 -11.79 -19.52
C SER A 104 2.66 -11.61 -18.27
N PHE A 105 3.28 -11.33 -17.15
CA PHE A 105 2.59 -11.04 -15.88
C PHE A 105 1.63 -9.86 -16.03
N LEU A 106 2.14 -8.71 -16.49
CA LEU A 106 1.34 -7.48 -16.63
C LEU A 106 0.22 -7.64 -17.63
N ARG A 107 0.44 -8.33 -18.76
CA ARG A 107 -0.62 -8.62 -19.73
C ARG A 107 -1.74 -9.45 -19.12
N THR A 108 -1.39 -10.47 -18.34
CA THR A 108 -2.37 -11.30 -17.63
C THR A 108 -3.16 -10.47 -16.63
N ALA A 109 -2.49 -9.62 -15.85
CA ALA A 109 -3.11 -8.75 -14.86
C ALA A 109 -4.07 -7.72 -15.50
N VAL A 110 -3.67 -7.06 -16.60
CA VAL A 110 -4.51 -6.13 -17.36
C VAL A 110 -5.78 -6.84 -17.88
N ASN A 111 -5.63 -8.03 -18.45
CA ASN A 111 -6.77 -8.78 -18.94
C ASN A 111 -7.68 -9.27 -17.82
N ALA A 112 -7.12 -9.67 -16.68
CA ALA A 112 -7.91 -10.04 -15.51
C ALA A 112 -8.74 -8.86 -14.98
N ARG A 113 -8.17 -7.64 -14.96
CA ARG A 113 -8.87 -6.44 -14.52
C ARG A 113 -10.06 -6.05 -15.42
N ARG A 114 -10.00 -6.39 -16.70
CA ARG A 114 -11.08 -6.10 -17.65
C ARG A 114 -12.30 -7.03 -17.53
N ARG A 115 -12.21 -8.05 -16.67
CA ARG A 115 -13.33 -8.96 -16.43
C ARG A 115 -14.34 -8.36 -15.47
N PRO A 116 -15.64 -8.67 -15.64
CA PRO A 116 -16.65 -8.30 -14.65
C PRO A 116 -16.31 -8.88 -13.28
N ILE A 117 -16.55 -8.11 -12.21
CA ILE A 117 -16.26 -8.51 -10.83
C ILE A 117 -17.11 -9.72 -10.41
N ASP A 118 -18.33 -9.76 -10.90
CA ASP A 118 -19.33 -10.80 -10.60
C ASP A 118 -19.22 -12.02 -11.54
N ALA A 119 -18.23 -12.03 -12.44
CA ALA A 119 -17.90 -13.25 -13.19
C ALA A 119 -17.48 -14.31 -12.17
N GLY A 120 -18.26 -15.39 -12.08
CA GLY A 120 -18.10 -16.44 -11.07
C GLY A 120 -16.69 -17.07 -11.07
N ASP A 121 -16.33 -17.68 -9.95
CA ASP A 121 -15.07 -18.44 -9.79
C ASP A 121 -15.16 -19.82 -10.50
N GLY A 122 -16.19 -20.05 -11.33
CA GLY A 122 -16.35 -21.26 -12.15
C GLY A 122 -15.33 -21.35 -13.29
N GLU A 123 -15.33 -22.48 -13.98
CA GLU A 123 -14.50 -22.67 -15.18
C GLU A 123 -14.65 -21.47 -16.11
N ILE A 124 -13.54 -20.80 -16.32
CA ILE A 124 -13.49 -19.60 -17.16
C ILE A 124 -13.74 -20.06 -18.59
N ASP A 125 -14.88 -19.68 -19.17
CA ASP A 125 -15.11 -19.91 -20.60
C ASP A 125 -13.95 -19.26 -21.37
N PRO A 126 -13.17 -20.05 -22.14
CA PRO A 126 -12.07 -19.51 -22.93
C PRO A 126 -12.48 -18.35 -23.84
N SER A 127 -13.77 -18.29 -24.24
CA SER A 127 -14.32 -17.19 -25.04
C SER A 127 -14.40 -15.88 -24.25
N ASP A 128 -14.65 -15.92 -22.93
CA ASP A 128 -14.69 -14.74 -22.08
C ASP A 128 -13.27 -14.19 -21.81
N LEU A 129 -12.25 -15.05 -21.87
CA LEU A 129 -10.84 -14.62 -21.79
C LEU A 129 -10.43 -13.76 -22.99
N THR A 130 -11.06 -13.98 -24.14
CA THR A 130 -10.69 -13.31 -25.41
C THR A 130 -11.59 -12.13 -25.74
N ARG A 131 -12.86 -12.16 -25.34
CA ARG A 131 -13.88 -11.18 -25.76
C ARG A 131 -13.56 -9.74 -25.36
N ASN A 132 -12.94 -9.52 -24.19
CA ASN A 132 -12.53 -8.20 -23.68
C ASN A 132 -11.01 -8.08 -23.51
N ALA A 133 -10.23 -9.03 -24.00
CA ALA A 133 -8.79 -9.01 -23.84
C ALA A 133 -8.16 -7.88 -24.66
N MET A 134 -7.16 -7.23 -24.05
CA MET A 134 -6.32 -6.27 -24.78
C MET A 134 -5.53 -6.98 -25.87
N THR A 135 -5.55 -6.45 -27.09
CA THR A 135 -4.73 -7.01 -28.17
C THR A 135 -3.25 -6.94 -27.83
N MET A 136 -2.44 -7.81 -28.44
CA MET A 136 -0.98 -7.80 -28.22
C MET A 136 -0.36 -6.47 -28.70
N GLY A 137 -0.92 -5.87 -29.77
CA GLY A 137 -0.47 -4.58 -30.28
C GLY A 137 -0.72 -3.45 -29.28
N ASP A 138 -1.94 -3.37 -28.75
CA ASP A 138 -2.33 -2.35 -27.76
C ASP A 138 -1.55 -2.52 -26.45
N PHE A 139 -1.36 -3.76 -26.00
CA PHE A 139 -0.57 -4.02 -24.79
C PHE A 139 0.90 -3.58 -24.96
N ARG A 140 1.52 -3.88 -26.12
CA ARG A 140 2.90 -3.42 -26.39
C ARG A 140 3.00 -1.89 -26.43
N LYS A 141 1.98 -1.22 -26.95
CA LYS A 141 1.92 0.25 -26.97
C LYS A 141 1.83 0.79 -25.56
N LEU A 142 0.88 0.28 -24.75
CA LEU A 142 0.71 0.64 -23.33
C LEU A 142 2.01 0.42 -22.54
N MET A 143 2.61 -0.76 -22.64
CA MET A 143 3.87 -1.08 -21.93
C MET A 143 4.98 -0.08 -22.26
N ARG A 144 5.18 0.21 -23.57
CA ARG A 144 6.22 1.14 -24.01
C ARG A 144 5.99 2.56 -23.48
N GLU A 145 4.73 3.01 -23.50
CA GLU A 145 4.33 4.32 -22.95
C GLU A 145 4.61 4.41 -21.44
N LYS A 146 4.18 3.41 -20.66
CA LYS A 146 4.37 3.42 -19.21
C LYS A 146 5.83 3.19 -18.80
N MET A 147 6.58 2.40 -19.54
CA MET A 147 8.02 2.25 -19.31
C MET A 147 8.78 3.54 -19.62
N ALA A 148 8.41 4.27 -20.68
CA ALA A 148 8.99 5.56 -20.99
C ALA A 148 8.70 6.61 -19.90
N LEU A 149 7.44 6.64 -19.38
CA LEU A 149 7.05 7.50 -18.26
C LEU A 149 7.94 7.28 -17.03
N LEU A 150 8.27 6.02 -16.74
CA LEU A 150 9.07 5.62 -15.57
C LEU A 150 10.57 5.51 -15.88
N LYS A 151 11.02 5.93 -17.07
CA LYS A 151 12.43 5.89 -17.51
C LYS A 151 13.04 4.47 -17.39
N LEU A 152 12.25 3.43 -17.69
CA LEU A 152 12.67 2.03 -17.66
C LEU A 152 13.20 1.59 -19.03
N ASP A 153 14.28 0.79 -19.01
CA ASP A 153 14.85 0.17 -20.22
C ASP A 153 13.92 -0.92 -20.77
N ASP A 154 13.81 -1.05 -22.09
CA ASP A 154 12.93 -2.05 -22.75
C ASP A 154 13.25 -3.50 -22.35
N ARG A 155 14.50 -3.80 -21.99
CA ARG A 155 14.92 -5.12 -21.50
C ARG A 155 14.24 -5.51 -20.20
N PHE A 156 13.76 -4.53 -19.42
CA PHE A 156 13.05 -4.76 -18.16
C PHE A 156 11.80 -5.64 -18.36
N ALA A 157 11.08 -5.46 -19.45
CA ALA A 157 9.87 -6.22 -19.78
C ALA A 157 10.13 -7.73 -20.01
N ALA A 158 11.34 -8.12 -20.44
CA ALA A 158 11.71 -9.51 -20.70
C ALA A 158 12.25 -10.24 -19.46
N ARG A 159 12.64 -9.52 -18.41
CA ARG A 159 13.12 -10.12 -17.16
C ARG A 159 12.00 -10.82 -16.41
N TYR A 160 12.36 -11.77 -15.56
CA TYR A 160 11.38 -12.45 -14.69
C TYR A 160 11.00 -11.56 -13.52
N VAL A 161 9.72 -11.66 -13.10
CA VAL A 161 9.14 -10.83 -12.04
C VAL A 161 9.97 -10.96 -10.76
N ASN A 162 10.61 -9.87 -10.34
CA ASN A 162 11.43 -9.74 -9.13
C ASN A 162 12.60 -10.73 -8.99
N ASP A 163 12.86 -11.57 -9.98
CA ASP A 163 13.93 -12.56 -9.95
C ASP A 163 15.28 -11.90 -10.27
N GLY A 164 16.21 -11.93 -9.30
CA GLY A 164 17.49 -11.24 -9.41
C GLY A 164 17.41 -9.72 -9.47
N PHE A 165 16.27 -9.11 -9.06
CA PHE A 165 16.12 -7.66 -9.00
C PHE A 165 16.74 -7.11 -7.71
N SER A 166 17.41 -5.96 -7.83
CA SER A 166 17.78 -5.16 -6.67
C SER A 166 16.52 -4.59 -5.98
N GLY A 167 16.64 -4.09 -4.75
CA GLY A 167 15.54 -3.45 -4.04
C GLY A 167 14.89 -2.32 -4.86
N GLY A 168 15.70 -1.44 -5.44
CA GLY A 168 15.22 -0.35 -6.29
C GLY A 168 14.53 -0.85 -7.57
N GLU A 169 15.03 -1.92 -8.20
CA GLU A 169 14.38 -2.50 -9.38
C GLU A 169 13.02 -3.13 -9.05
N LYS A 170 12.90 -3.78 -7.90
CA LYS A 170 11.62 -4.33 -7.41
C LYS A 170 10.59 -3.22 -7.24
N LYS A 171 10.97 -2.10 -6.61
CA LYS A 171 10.07 -0.96 -6.43
C LYS A 171 9.71 -0.26 -7.75
N ARG A 172 10.65 -0.16 -8.70
CA ARG A 172 10.33 0.31 -10.06
C ARG A 172 9.34 -0.59 -10.77
N LEU A 173 9.43 -1.92 -10.56
CA LEU A 173 8.44 -2.85 -11.11
C LEU A 173 7.05 -2.64 -10.48
N GLU A 174 6.96 -2.37 -9.19
CA GLU A 174 5.69 -2.02 -8.54
C GLU A 174 5.08 -0.73 -9.12
N MET A 175 5.91 0.30 -9.36
CA MET A 175 5.46 1.51 -10.03
C MET A 175 4.99 1.24 -11.47
N LEU A 176 5.67 0.34 -12.19
CA LEU A 176 5.24 -0.09 -13.52
C LEU A 176 3.91 -0.86 -13.46
N GLN A 177 3.73 -1.73 -12.48
CA GLN A 177 2.45 -2.42 -12.25
C GLN A 177 1.33 -1.40 -12.01
N MET A 178 1.53 -0.45 -11.12
CA MET A 178 0.58 0.62 -10.84
C MET A 178 0.25 1.42 -12.11
N ALA A 179 1.27 1.83 -12.90
CA ALA A 179 1.09 2.59 -14.12
C ALA A 179 0.31 1.82 -15.21
N VAL A 180 0.56 0.52 -15.36
CA VAL A 180 -0.07 -0.32 -16.39
C VAL A 180 -1.49 -0.73 -15.97
N LEU A 181 -1.72 -0.96 -14.69
CA LEU A 181 -3.02 -1.37 -14.15
C LEU A 181 -3.96 -0.18 -13.93
N GLU A 182 -3.46 1.05 -13.83
CA GLU A 182 -4.25 2.27 -13.65
C GLU A 182 -5.31 2.11 -12.54
N PRO A 183 -4.91 1.85 -11.29
CA PRO A 183 -5.85 1.67 -10.19
C PRO A 183 -6.62 2.97 -9.90
N GLU A 184 -7.77 2.83 -9.27
CA GLU A 184 -8.53 3.98 -8.75
C GLU A 184 -8.16 4.28 -7.29
N PHE A 185 -7.54 3.30 -6.62
CA PHE A 185 -7.02 3.44 -5.27
C PHE A 185 -5.74 2.63 -5.08
N ALA A 186 -4.67 3.26 -4.65
CA ALA A 186 -3.37 2.63 -4.43
C ALA A 186 -2.98 2.69 -2.95
N ILE A 187 -2.54 1.55 -2.41
CA ILE A 187 -1.92 1.43 -1.10
C ILE A 187 -0.43 1.19 -1.33
N LEU A 188 0.41 2.05 -0.77
CA LEU A 188 1.87 1.98 -0.88
C LEU A 188 2.41 1.61 0.50
N ASP A 189 2.69 0.31 0.73
CA ASP A 189 3.14 -0.19 2.03
C ASP A 189 4.65 -0.20 2.10
N GLU A 190 5.21 0.74 2.88
CA GLU A 190 6.64 0.91 3.14
C GLU A 190 7.51 0.80 1.85
N THR A 191 7.07 1.49 0.79
CA THR A 191 7.75 1.46 -0.52
C THR A 191 9.12 2.11 -0.50
N ASP A 192 9.48 2.75 0.57
CA ASP A 192 10.76 3.41 0.86
C ASP A 192 11.75 2.51 1.66
N SER A 193 11.29 1.39 2.20
CA SER A 193 12.11 0.51 3.04
C SER A 193 13.30 -0.07 2.26
N GLY A 194 14.50 0.08 2.83
CA GLY A 194 15.74 -0.46 2.26
C GLY A 194 16.22 0.23 0.98
N LEU A 195 15.68 1.39 0.63
CA LEU A 195 16.12 2.18 -0.52
C LEU A 195 17.14 3.25 -0.12
N ASP A 196 18.13 3.45 -0.99
CA ASP A 196 18.96 4.64 -0.96
C ASP A 196 18.17 5.89 -1.42
N ILE A 197 18.76 7.08 -1.25
CA ILE A 197 18.09 8.36 -1.57
C ILE A 197 17.74 8.46 -3.05
N ASP A 198 18.56 7.94 -3.94
CA ASP A 198 18.33 8.03 -5.38
C ASP A 198 17.22 7.09 -5.83
N ALA A 199 17.19 5.86 -5.31
CA ALA A 199 16.11 4.91 -5.55
C ALA A 199 14.77 5.43 -4.97
N LEU A 200 14.79 6.02 -3.77
CA LEU A 200 13.64 6.65 -3.15
C LEU A 200 13.05 7.76 -4.02
N ARG A 201 13.92 8.65 -4.56
CA ARG A 201 13.49 9.72 -5.45
C ARG A 201 12.82 9.18 -6.71
N VAL A 202 13.39 8.14 -7.33
CA VAL A 202 12.81 7.53 -8.52
C VAL A 202 11.45 6.92 -8.25
N VAL A 203 11.26 6.25 -7.10
CA VAL A 203 9.95 5.70 -6.70
C VAL A 203 8.95 6.83 -6.49
N ALA A 204 9.32 7.88 -5.78
CA ALA A 204 8.45 9.03 -5.54
C ALA A 204 8.08 9.77 -6.84
N GLU A 205 9.04 9.96 -7.78
CA GLU A 205 8.76 10.48 -9.11
C GLU A 205 7.76 9.59 -9.87
N GLY A 206 7.93 8.27 -9.75
CA GLY A 206 7.01 7.29 -10.34
C GLY A 206 5.59 7.37 -9.78
N VAL A 207 5.43 7.57 -8.47
CA VAL A 207 4.12 7.81 -7.85
C VAL A 207 3.55 9.14 -8.31
N ASN A 208 4.30 10.24 -8.19
CA ASN A 208 3.85 11.59 -8.55
C ASN A 208 3.43 11.70 -10.02
N ALA A 209 4.10 11.00 -10.94
CA ALA A 209 3.73 10.97 -12.35
C ALA A 209 2.38 10.30 -12.61
N GLN A 210 1.84 9.57 -11.65
CA GLN A 210 0.56 8.84 -11.75
C GLN A 210 -0.56 9.49 -10.93
N LEU A 211 -0.25 10.47 -10.07
CA LEU A 211 -1.27 11.20 -9.32
C LEU A 211 -2.23 11.89 -10.29
N SER A 212 -3.51 11.72 -10.03
CA SER A 212 -4.59 12.31 -10.83
C SER A 212 -5.84 12.51 -9.96
N PRO A 213 -6.81 13.30 -10.39
CA PRO A 213 -8.09 13.45 -9.69
C PRO A 213 -8.88 12.14 -9.54
N ASP A 214 -8.51 11.10 -10.32
CA ASP A 214 -9.20 9.81 -10.32
C ASP A 214 -8.49 8.75 -9.47
N LEU A 215 -7.32 9.06 -8.87
CA LEU A 215 -6.53 8.15 -8.06
C LEU A 215 -6.48 8.61 -6.61
N GLY A 216 -7.05 7.83 -5.69
CA GLY A 216 -6.80 7.97 -4.24
C GLY A 216 -5.55 7.18 -3.84
N VAL A 217 -4.73 7.73 -2.95
CA VAL A 217 -3.49 7.08 -2.51
C VAL A 217 -3.42 7.02 -0.99
N LEU A 218 -3.09 5.84 -0.46
CA LEU A 218 -2.72 5.64 0.94
C LEU A 218 -1.25 5.25 1.00
N VAL A 219 -0.40 6.15 1.48
CA VAL A 219 1.02 5.92 1.73
C VAL A 219 1.19 5.45 3.17
N ILE A 220 1.74 4.26 3.36
CA ILE A 220 2.13 3.75 4.66
C ILE A 220 3.66 3.84 4.75
N THR A 221 4.15 4.61 5.70
CA THR A 221 5.59 4.76 5.93
C THR A 221 5.87 5.15 7.38
N HIS A 222 7.03 4.77 7.86
CA HIS A 222 7.58 5.27 9.12
C HIS A 222 8.68 6.32 8.86
N TYR A 223 9.03 6.57 7.59
CA TYR A 223 10.03 7.56 7.20
C TYR A 223 9.38 8.78 6.54
N GLN A 224 9.60 9.93 7.11
CA GLN A 224 9.15 11.18 6.54
C GLN A 224 9.85 11.52 5.19
N ARG A 225 11.03 10.95 4.94
CA ARG A 225 11.79 11.22 3.70
C ARG A 225 10.94 11.00 2.45
N LEU A 226 10.08 9.96 2.42
CA LEU A 226 9.17 9.72 1.32
C LEU A 226 8.14 10.85 1.19
N LEU A 227 7.61 11.35 2.30
CA LEU A 227 6.59 12.40 2.34
C LEU A 227 7.13 13.79 1.92
N ASN A 228 8.45 13.96 1.91
CA ASN A 228 9.07 15.16 1.33
C ASN A 228 8.95 15.19 -0.21
N TYR A 229 8.83 14.03 -0.83
CA TYR A 229 8.66 13.88 -2.28
C TYR A 229 7.20 13.66 -2.67
N ILE A 230 6.46 12.79 -1.94
CA ILE A 230 5.03 12.56 -2.11
C ILE A 230 4.32 13.39 -1.04
N LYS A 231 3.78 14.53 -1.43
CA LYS A 231 3.17 15.47 -0.49
C LYS A 231 1.76 14.99 -0.12
N PRO A 232 1.52 14.46 1.10
CA PRO A 232 0.20 14.07 1.51
C PRO A 232 -0.71 15.28 1.78
N ASP A 233 -2.00 15.14 1.49
CA ASP A 233 -3.03 16.09 1.87
C ASP A 233 -3.40 15.91 3.35
N VAL A 234 -3.43 14.66 3.81
CA VAL A 234 -3.78 14.28 5.18
C VAL A 234 -2.78 13.27 5.73
N VAL A 235 -2.41 13.43 6.99
CA VAL A 235 -1.52 12.54 7.74
C VAL A 235 -2.28 11.96 8.94
N HIS A 236 -2.18 10.66 9.13
CA HIS A 236 -2.76 9.93 10.25
C HIS A 236 -1.68 9.26 11.06
N VAL A 237 -1.74 9.38 12.38
CA VAL A 237 -0.86 8.67 13.30
C VAL A 237 -1.57 7.44 13.82
N LEU A 238 -1.06 6.27 13.45
CA LEU A 238 -1.57 4.96 13.86
C LEU A 238 -0.70 4.39 14.99
N ALA A 239 -1.30 4.04 16.10
CA ALA A 239 -0.65 3.28 17.17
C ALA A 239 -1.65 2.33 17.82
N ARG A 240 -1.17 1.15 18.22
CA ARG A 240 -1.99 0.07 18.85
C ARG A 240 -3.31 -0.20 18.10
N GLY A 241 -3.24 -0.19 16.77
CA GLY A 241 -4.41 -0.47 15.93
C GLY A 241 -5.46 0.65 15.88
N ARG A 242 -5.15 1.87 16.32
CA ARG A 242 -6.05 3.02 16.33
C ARG A 242 -5.41 4.25 15.69
N ILE A 243 -6.20 5.06 15.01
CA ILE A 243 -5.77 6.40 14.59
C ILE A 243 -5.88 7.32 15.81
N LEU A 244 -4.73 7.80 16.31
CA LEU A 244 -4.66 8.67 17.48
C LEU A 244 -4.79 10.14 17.12
N GLU A 245 -4.23 10.54 15.98
CA GLU A 245 -4.25 11.91 15.53
C GLU A 245 -4.36 11.94 14.00
N THR A 246 -5.07 12.93 13.49
CA THR A 246 -5.19 13.24 12.06
C THR A 246 -4.94 14.73 11.86
N GLY A 247 -4.08 15.05 10.89
CA GLY A 247 -3.73 16.44 10.59
C GLY A 247 -3.30 16.61 9.14
N GLY A 248 -2.87 17.81 8.82
CA GLY A 248 -2.27 18.13 7.52
C GLY A 248 -0.77 17.82 7.51
N ARG A 249 -0.08 18.38 6.53
CA ARG A 249 1.37 18.23 6.35
C ARG A 249 2.19 18.65 7.58
N ASP A 250 1.70 19.63 8.35
CA ASP A 250 2.38 20.08 9.57
C ASP A 250 2.49 18.98 10.64
N LEU A 251 1.55 18.04 10.67
CA LEU A 251 1.65 16.87 11.54
C LEU A 251 2.86 16.00 11.17
N ALA A 252 3.14 15.79 9.88
CA ALA A 252 4.32 15.04 9.45
C ALA A 252 5.61 15.75 9.88
N LEU A 253 5.70 17.08 9.75
CA LEU A 253 6.87 17.87 10.18
C LEU A 253 7.07 17.76 11.69
N ARG A 254 5.99 17.89 12.47
CA ARG A 254 6.05 17.71 13.93
C ARG A 254 6.53 16.32 14.34
N LEU A 255 6.09 15.27 13.65
CA LEU A 255 6.56 13.90 13.88
C LEU A 255 8.07 13.74 13.58
N GLU A 256 8.63 14.50 12.63
CA GLU A 256 10.06 14.48 12.33
C GLU A 256 10.87 15.14 13.47
N GLU A 257 10.37 16.24 14.00
CA GLU A 257 11.05 17.02 15.02
C GLU A 257 10.92 16.41 16.42
N GLU A 258 9.74 15.95 16.80
CA GLU A 258 9.38 15.52 18.15
C GLU A 258 9.22 14.00 18.32
N GLY A 259 9.18 13.24 17.19
CA GLY A 259 8.85 11.82 17.18
C GLY A 259 7.38 11.55 17.57
N TYR A 260 7.06 10.28 17.82
CA TYR A 260 5.72 9.85 18.24
C TYR A 260 5.46 10.09 19.73
N GLY A 261 6.49 10.37 20.54
CA GLY A 261 6.42 10.45 21.98
C GLY A 261 5.30 11.33 22.55
N PRO A 262 5.14 12.59 22.12
CA PRO A 262 4.08 13.46 22.62
C PRO A 262 2.67 12.91 22.38
N ILE A 263 2.43 12.33 21.19
CA ILE A 263 1.13 11.78 20.83
C ILE A 263 0.82 10.50 21.62
N LEU A 264 1.82 9.61 21.76
CA LEU A 264 1.67 8.37 22.53
C LEU A 264 1.40 8.66 24.02
N ARG A 265 2.13 9.60 24.62
CA ARG A 265 1.88 10.05 26.01
C ARG A 265 0.48 10.64 26.18
N GLY A 266 0.06 11.49 25.23
CA GLY A 266 -1.29 12.06 25.24
C GLY A 266 -2.41 11.02 25.15
N ALA A 267 -2.13 9.88 24.52
CA ALA A 267 -3.04 8.75 24.42
C ALA A 267 -2.90 7.71 25.56
N GLY A 268 -1.96 7.89 26.50
CA GLY A 268 -1.71 6.96 27.60
C GLY A 268 -0.91 5.71 27.21
N TYR A 269 -0.11 5.77 26.13
CA TYR A 269 0.70 4.66 25.60
C TYR A 269 2.20 4.88 25.84
N GLU A 270 2.59 5.24 27.09
CA GLU A 270 3.98 5.56 27.44
C GLU A 270 4.93 4.37 27.27
N GLU A 271 4.44 3.15 27.42
CA GLU A 271 5.23 1.92 27.31
C GLU A 271 5.74 1.67 25.86
N ASP A 272 5.08 2.21 24.85
CA ASP A 272 5.48 2.04 23.45
C ASP A 272 6.70 2.89 23.07
N LEU A 273 7.08 3.85 23.91
CA LEU A 273 8.27 4.70 23.69
C LEU A 273 9.58 3.91 23.75
N ALA A 274 9.62 2.79 24.46
CA ALA A 274 10.82 1.98 24.63
C ALA A 274 11.18 1.16 23.36
N HIS A 275 10.25 0.98 22.44
CA HIS A 275 10.45 0.18 21.22
C HIS A 275 10.84 0.98 19.96
N ASP A 276 10.78 2.31 20.01
CA ASP A 276 11.08 3.20 18.86
C ASP A 276 12.53 3.75 18.87
N LEU A 277 13.33 3.42 19.88
CA LEU A 277 14.74 3.80 19.91
C LEU A 277 15.54 2.93 18.92
N PRO A 278 16.40 3.50 18.07
CA PRO A 278 17.36 2.72 17.30
C PRO A 278 18.22 1.87 18.25
N GLU A 279 18.54 0.63 17.88
CA GLU A 279 19.24 -0.34 18.73
C GLU A 279 20.52 0.19 19.40
N ALA A 280 21.13 1.25 18.85
CA ALA A 280 22.31 1.90 19.43
C ALA A 280 22.04 2.70 20.72
N ASP A 281 20.80 3.14 20.97
CA ASP A 281 20.46 3.97 22.13
C ASP A 281 19.77 3.18 23.26
N ALA A 282 19.34 1.95 23.01
CA ALA A 282 18.68 1.11 24.01
C ALA A 282 19.60 0.72 25.18
N GLU A 283 20.91 0.55 24.94
CA GLU A 283 21.89 0.25 26.00
C GLU A 283 22.16 1.44 26.91
N SER A 284 22.04 2.68 26.42
CA SER A 284 22.33 3.88 27.24
C SER A 284 21.20 4.22 28.23
N VAL A 285 19.94 3.88 27.88
CA VAL A 285 18.76 4.14 28.74
C VAL A 285 18.69 3.14 29.90
N LEU A 286 19.13 1.89 29.67
CA LEU A 286 19.19 0.86 30.69
C LEU A 286 20.32 1.10 31.68
N ALA A 287 21.39 1.78 31.28
CA ALA A 287 22.52 2.15 32.17
C ALA A 287 22.21 3.34 33.07
N GLY A 288 21.24 4.19 32.75
CA GLY A 288 20.84 5.37 33.56
C GLY A 288 19.86 5.08 34.70
N ALA A 289 19.28 3.88 34.77
CA ALA A 289 18.27 3.52 35.78
C ALA A 289 18.83 2.82 37.04
N THR A 290 20.17 2.75 37.19
CA THR A 290 20.85 2.16 38.35
C THR A 290 21.77 3.15 39.02
N HIS A 291 21.23 4.27 39.48
CA HIS A 291 21.88 5.11 40.52
C HIS A 291 20.81 5.74 41.40
#